data_87da2afecc4475cb83f4e855e612382b
#
_entry.id   87da2afecc4475cb83f4e855e612382b
#
_cell.length_a   1.000
_cell.length_b   1.000
_cell.length_c   1.000
_cell.angle_alpha   90.00
_cell.angle_beta   90.00
_cell.angle_gamma   90.00
#
_symmetry.space_group_name_H-M   'P 1'
#
loop_
_entity.id
_entity.type
_entity.pdbx_description
1 polymer ?
#
loop_
_entity_poly.entity_id
_entity_poly.type
_entity_poly.pdbx_seq_one_letter_code
_entity_poly.pdbx_strand_id
1 'polypeptide(L)'
;GADAALVATLEPKSVTTPIAMGIAEKSGGIPSLTAVIVVAVGIFGSIVGPFVMKVLGIESRIAKGLALGASSHGVGTSVAIQIGAVEGALSGLAIGLMGIMTAILVPVISFIISLF
;
A
#
# COMPACT_ATOMS: atom_id res chain seq x y z
N GLY A 1 19.17 2.30 16.34
CA GLY A 1 18.06 2.56 15.41
C GLY A 1 17.79 1.36 14.53
N ALA A 2 16.71 1.41 13.74
CA ALA A 2 16.45 0.35 12.78
C ALA A 2 17.54 0.34 11.70
N ASP A 3 17.90 -0.86 11.22
CA ASP A 3 18.81 -1.02 10.10
C ASP A 3 18.24 -0.27 8.87
N ALA A 4 19.06 0.55 8.22
CA ALA A 4 18.66 1.33 7.05
C ALA A 4 18.09 0.45 5.92
N ALA A 5 18.68 -0.75 5.71
CA ALA A 5 18.18 -1.71 4.74
C ALA A 5 16.78 -2.23 5.11
N LEU A 6 16.51 -2.43 6.40
CA LEU A 6 15.19 -2.86 6.87
C LEU A 6 14.15 -1.74 6.69
N VAL A 7 14.51 -0.49 6.98
CA VAL A 7 13.64 0.67 6.73
C VAL A 7 13.28 0.75 5.26
N ALA A 8 14.28 0.76 4.37
CA ALA A 8 14.08 0.79 2.91
C ALA A 8 13.24 -0.39 2.38
N THR A 9 13.30 -1.54 3.04
CA THR A 9 12.49 -2.71 2.73
C THR A 9 11.01 -2.50 3.07
N LEU A 10 10.74 -1.80 4.18
CA LEU A 10 9.37 -1.61 4.72
C LEU A 10 8.66 -0.37 4.16
N GLU A 11 9.39 0.66 3.78
CA GLU A 11 8.81 1.92 3.28
C GLU A 11 7.73 1.71 2.20
N PRO A 12 7.96 0.92 1.13
CA PRO A 12 6.99 0.77 0.04
C PRO A 12 5.91 -0.29 0.29
N LYS A 13 5.69 -0.75 1.50
CA LYS A 13 4.83 -1.89 1.86
C LYS A 13 3.36 -1.84 1.41
N SER A 14 2.84 -0.67 1.08
CA SER A 14 1.40 -0.46 0.80
C SER A 14 1.07 -0.28 -0.69
N VAL A 15 2.07 -0.37 -1.57
CA VAL A 15 1.88 -0.36 -3.02
C VAL A 15 1.92 -1.77 -3.61
N THR A 16 1.67 -1.91 -4.91
CA THR A 16 1.73 -3.22 -5.58
C THR A 16 3.12 -3.83 -5.47
N THR A 17 3.21 -5.16 -5.39
CA THR A 17 4.46 -5.90 -5.20
C THR A 17 5.57 -5.49 -6.19
N PRO A 18 5.34 -5.39 -7.52
CA PRO A 18 6.39 -4.99 -8.44
C PRO A 18 6.93 -3.57 -8.19
N ILE A 19 6.05 -2.62 -7.87
CA ILE A 19 6.45 -1.24 -7.56
C ILE A 19 7.24 -1.21 -6.24
N ALA A 20 6.76 -1.90 -5.22
CA ALA A 20 7.41 -1.97 -3.92
C ALA A 20 8.81 -2.56 -4.02
N MET A 21 8.97 -3.68 -4.74
CA MET A 21 10.27 -4.31 -4.96
C MET A 21 11.25 -3.38 -5.68
N GLY A 22 10.80 -2.69 -6.73
CA GLY A 22 11.62 -1.75 -7.49
C GLY A 22 12.06 -0.54 -6.65
N ILE A 23 11.20 -0.04 -5.77
CA ILE A 23 11.55 1.05 -4.84
C ILE A 23 12.56 0.54 -3.80
N ALA A 24 12.29 -0.60 -3.16
CA ALA A 24 13.18 -1.19 -2.17
C ALA A 24 14.58 -1.44 -2.73
N GLU A 25 14.68 -1.99 -3.95
CA GLU A 25 15.97 -2.23 -4.61
C GLU A 25 16.77 -0.94 -4.80
N LYS A 26 16.12 0.12 -5.29
CA LYS A 26 16.77 1.42 -5.51
C LYS A 26 17.16 2.12 -4.21
N SER A 27 16.45 1.86 -3.13
CA SER A 27 16.69 2.46 -1.81
C SER A 27 17.64 1.65 -0.92
N GLY A 28 18.19 0.53 -1.42
CA GLY A 28 19.09 -0.34 -0.65
C GLY A 28 18.38 -1.30 0.31
N GLY A 29 17.07 -1.53 0.11
CA GLY A 29 16.30 -2.55 0.81
C GLY A 29 16.45 -3.95 0.22
N ILE A 30 15.69 -4.90 0.74
CA ILE A 30 15.68 -6.31 0.32
C ILE A 30 14.39 -6.60 -0.45
N PRO A 31 14.40 -6.63 -1.81
CA PRO A 31 13.19 -6.75 -2.62
C PRO A 31 12.35 -7.99 -2.33
N SER A 32 13.00 -9.14 -2.10
CA SER A 32 12.30 -10.40 -1.79
C SER A 32 11.54 -10.32 -0.44
N LEU A 33 12.13 -9.68 0.56
CA LEU A 33 11.47 -9.46 1.84
C LEU A 33 10.34 -8.44 1.69
N THR A 34 10.54 -7.38 0.92
CA THR A 34 9.49 -6.42 0.56
C THR A 34 8.28 -7.13 -0.06
N ALA A 35 8.49 -8.05 -1.00
CA ALA A 35 7.41 -8.79 -1.63
C ALA A 35 6.58 -9.58 -0.60
N VAL A 36 7.22 -10.29 0.31
CA VAL A 36 6.54 -11.04 1.38
C VAL A 36 5.70 -10.11 2.27
N ILE A 37 6.28 -8.98 2.67
CA ILE A 37 5.60 -8.00 3.52
C ILE A 37 4.40 -7.38 2.81
N VAL A 38 4.54 -7.00 1.54
CA VAL A 38 3.42 -6.45 0.74
C VAL A 38 2.26 -7.43 0.67
N VAL A 39 2.54 -8.71 0.40
CA VAL A 39 1.50 -9.75 0.37
C VAL A 39 0.83 -9.90 1.73
N ALA A 40 1.61 -9.96 2.81
CA ALA A 40 1.08 -10.08 4.17
C ALA A 40 0.20 -8.86 4.54
N VAL A 41 0.63 -7.64 4.22
CA VAL A 41 -0.14 -6.40 4.44
C VAL A 41 -1.44 -6.42 3.64
N GLY A 42 -1.39 -6.86 2.38
CA GLY A 42 -2.57 -6.97 1.54
C GLY A 42 -3.61 -7.95 2.09
N ILE A 43 -3.18 -9.14 2.51
CA ILE A 43 -4.05 -10.15 3.11
C ILE A 43 -4.65 -9.63 4.42
N PHE A 44 -3.82 -9.11 5.32
CA PHE A 44 -4.28 -8.57 6.59
C PHE A 44 -5.30 -7.45 6.40
N GLY A 45 -5.00 -6.46 5.55
CA GLY A 45 -5.89 -5.33 5.32
C GLY A 45 -7.20 -5.72 4.60
N SER A 46 -7.17 -6.74 3.74
CA SER A 46 -8.36 -7.25 3.06
C SER A 46 -9.33 -7.96 4.01
N ILE A 47 -8.82 -8.56 5.08
CA ILE A 47 -9.64 -9.21 6.12
C ILE A 47 -10.12 -8.18 7.16
N VAL A 48 -9.19 -7.38 7.68
CA VAL A 48 -9.47 -6.44 8.78
C VAL A 48 -10.18 -5.19 8.29
N GLY A 49 -9.88 -4.71 7.08
CA GLY A 49 -10.44 -3.47 6.53
C GLY A 49 -11.97 -3.43 6.53
N PRO A 50 -12.69 -4.39 5.93
CA PRO A 50 -14.14 -4.43 5.96
C PRO A 50 -14.73 -4.47 7.37
N PHE A 51 -14.10 -5.22 8.28
CA PHE A 51 -14.51 -5.28 9.69
C PHE A 51 -14.37 -3.92 10.37
N VAL A 52 -13.23 -3.26 10.22
CA VAL A 52 -12.98 -1.92 10.80
C VAL A 52 -13.96 -0.90 10.25
N MET A 53 -14.18 -0.89 8.93
CA MET A 53 -15.14 0.03 8.30
C MET A 53 -16.56 -0.18 8.84
N LYS A 54 -16.95 -1.43 9.07
CA LYS A 54 -18.27 -1.77 9.66
C LYS A 54 -18.37 -1.28 11.10
N VAL A 55 -17.37 -1.52 11.93
CA VAL A 55 -17.34 -1.10 13.34
C VAL A 55 -17.38 0.42 13.46
N LEU A 56 -16.66 1.14 12.59
CA LEU A 56 -16.62 2.59 12.56
C LEU A 56 -17.83 3.23 11.86
N GLY A 57 -18.77 2.46 11.35
CA GLY A 57 -19.95 2.97 10.65
C GLY A 57 -19.64 3.71 9.35
N ILE A 58 -18.56 3.33 8.65
CA ILE A 58 -18.20 3.95 7.36
C ILE A 58 -19.12 3.40 6.28
N GLU A 59 -20.05 4.22 5.80
CA GLU A 59 -21.02 3.84 4.76
C GLU A 59 -20.64 4.34 3.36
N SER A 60 -19.81 5.37 3.27
CA SER A 60 -19.39 5.96 2.00
C SER A 60 -18.69 4.94 1.10
N ARG A 61 -19.27 4.70 -0.07
CA ARG A 61 -18.71 3.81 -1.11
C ARG A 61 -17.33 4.28 -1.58
N ILE A 62 -17.17 5.61 -1.72
CA ILE A 62 -15.90 6.25 -2.10
C ILE A 62 -14.84 5.95 -1.06
N ALA A 63 -15.14 6.18 0.22
CA ALA A 63 -14.21 5.96 1.31
C ALA A 63 -13.78 4.48 1.41
N LYS A 64 -14.73 3.55 1.27
CA LYS A 64 -14.45 2.10 1.29
C LYS A 64 -13.48 1.70 0.17
N GLY A 65 -13.76 2.13 -1.06
CA GLY A 65 -12.92 1.82 -2.20
C GLY A 65 -11.51 2.38 -2.05
N LEU A 66 -11.39 3.67 -1.77
CA LEU A 66 -10.10 4.33 -1.59
C LEU A 66 -9.29 3.70 -0.44
N ALA A 67 -9.93 3.40 0.69
CA ALA A 67 -9.26 2.80 1.84
C ALA A 67 -8.69 1.41 1.51
N LEU A 68 -9.47 0.54 0.86
CA LEU A 68 -9.03 -0.81 0.50
C LEU A 68 -7.90 -0.80 -0.54
N GLY A 69 -8.00 0.07 -1.55
CA GLY A 69 -6.95 0.19 -2.56
C GLY A 69 -5.65 0.78 -2.01
N ALA A 70 -5.74 1.81 -1.17
CA ALA A 70 -4.59 2.48 -0.59
C ALA A 70 -3.87 1.65 0.48
N SER A 71 -4.61 0.88 1.29
CA SER A 71 -4.03 0.08 2.37
C SER A 71 -3.58 -1.31 1.95
N SER A 72 -4.28 -1.92 0.99
CA SER A 72 -4.20 -3.37 0.71
C SER A 72 -4.01 -3.68 -0.78
N HIS A 73 -3.71 -2.66 -1.57
CA HIS A 73 -3.39 -2.75 -3.01
C HIS A 73 -4.31 -3.71 -3.80
N GLY A 74 -3.75 -4.63 -4.60
CA GLY A 74 -4.53 -5.56 -5.43
C GLY A 74 -5.43 -6.50 -4.63
N VAL A 75 -4.98 -6.99 -3.47
CA VAL A 75 -5.75 -7.88 -2.60
C VAL A 75 -6.97 -7.14 -2.02
N GLY A 76 -6.78 -5.90 -1.54
CA GLY A 76 -7.88 -5.05 -1.08
C GLY A 76 -8.86 -4.68 -2.20
N THR A 77 -8.35 -4.50 -3.42
CA THR A 77 -9.19 -4.20 -4.58
C THR A 77 -10.10 -5.37 -4.95
N SER A 78 -9.62 -6.61 -4.85
CA SER A 78 -10.49 -7.77 -5.09
C SER A 78 -11.65 -7.84 -4.09
N VAL A 79 -11.44 -7.45 -2.85
CA VAL A 79 -12.51 -7.31 -1.85
C VAL A 79 -13.43 -6.12 -2.19
N ALA A 80 -12.87 -4.97 -2.57
CA ALA A 80 -13.64 -3.79 -2.96
C ALA A 80 -14.61 -4.09 -4.14
N ILE A 81 -14.15 -4.84 -5.14
CA ILE A 81 -14.99 -5.29 -6.28
C ILE A 81 -16.17 -6.15 -5.81
N GLN A 82 -15.95 -7.02 -4.82
CA GLN A 82 -17.01 -7.84 -4.24
C GLN A 82 -18.04 -7.02 -3.45
N ILE A 83 -17.60 -5.90 -2.85
CA ILE A 83 -18.50 -4.97 -2.13
C ILE A 83 -19.37 -4.21 -3.14
N GLY A 84 -18.79 -3.70 -4.23
CA GLY A 84 -19.54 -3.01 -5.26
C GLY A 84 -18.68 -2.42 -6.37
N ALA A 85 -19.33 -2.03 -7.47
CA ALA A 85 -18.66 -1.50 -8.66
C ALA A 85 -17.95 -0.17 -8.38
N VAL A 86 -18.55 0.72 -7.58
CA VAL A 86 -17.96 2.01 -7.22
C VAL A 86 -16.73 1.81 -6.32
N GLU A 87 -16.86 0.94 -5.33
CA GLU A 87 -15.78 0.57 -4.41
C GLU A 87 -14.60 -0.03 -5.19
N GLY A 88 -14.87 -0.94 -6.12
CA GLY A 88 -13.85 -1.55 -6.98
C GLY A 88 -13.14 -0.54 -7.87
N ALA A 89 -13.88 0.33 -8.55
CA ALA A 89 -13.31 1.36 -9.42
C ALA A 89 -12.41 2.34 -8.66
N LEU A 90 -12.87 2.81 -7.50
CA LEU A 90 -12.09 3.74 -6.67
C LEU A 90 -10.90 3.08 -5.99
N SER A 91 -11.00 1.78 -5.67
CA SER A 91 -9.87 1.01 -5.18
C SER A 91 -8.77 0.88 -6.26
N GLY A 92 -9.16 0.61 -7.51
CA GLY A 92 -8.23 0.60 -8.64
C GLY A 92 -7.53 1.94 -8.86
N LEU A 93 -8.28 3.05 -8.77
CA LEU A 93 -7.71 4.40 -8.83
C LEU A 93 -6.71 4.64 -7.68
N ALA A 94 -7.06 4.23 -6.47
CA ALA A 94 -6.19 4.38 -5.30
C ALA A 94 -4.87 3.61 -5.46
N ILE A 95 -4.88 2.41 -6.02
CA ILE A 95 -3.65 1.65 -6.32
C ILE A 95 -2.72 2.46 -7.23
N GLY A 96 -3.24 3.01 -8.32
CA GLY A 96 -2.45 3.80 -9.26
C GLY A 96 -1.85 5.04 -8.59
N LEU A 97 -2.66 5.80 -7.87
CA LEU A 97 -2.22 6.99 -7.15
C LEU A 97 -1.17 6.67 -6.08
N MET A 98 -1.40 5.62 -5.28
CA MET A 98 -0.43 5.19 -4.27
C MET A 98 0.90 4.76 -4.88
N GLY A 99 0.86 4.04 -6.00
CA GLY A 99 2.06 3.65 -6.74
C GLY A 99 2.89 4.85 -7.20
N ILE A 100 2.24 5.81 -7.87
CA ILE A 100 2.90 7.03 -8.36
C ILE A 100 3.44 7.87 -7.20
N MET A 101 2.62 8.14 -6.19
CA MET A 101 3.00 8.96 -5.05
C MET A 101 4.18 8.33 -4.28
N THR A 102 4.14 7.03 -4.03
CA THR A 102 5.22 6.33 -3.32
C THR A 102 6.51 6.33 -4.12
N ALA A 103 6.44 6.10 -5.44
CA ALA A 103 7.62 6.11 -6.31
C ALA A 103 8.31 7.49 -6.37
N ILE A 104 7.56 8.57 -6.17
CA ILE A 104 8.09 9.94 -6.12
C ILE A 104 8.55 10.30 -4.70
N LEU A 105 7.70 10.07 -3.70
CA LEU A 105 7.93 10.56 -2.34
C LEU A 105 9.05 9.81 -1.62
N VAL A 106 9.17 8.49 -1.77
CA VAL A 106 10.20 7.72 -1.08
C VAL A 106 11.61 8.23 -1.41
N PRO A 107 12.04 8.34 -2.67
CA PRO A 107 13.37 8.86 -2.97
C PRO A 107 13.56 10.32 -2.57
N VAL A 108 12.51 11.16 -2.67
CA VAL A 108 12.59 12.58 -2.27
C VAL A 108 12.78 12.70 -0.75
N ILE A 109 11.99 11.97 0.03
CA ILE A 109 12.10 12.00 1.50
C ILE A 109 13.44 11.43 1.95
N SER A 110 13.88 10.31 1.36
CA SER A 110 15.18 9.71 1.67
C SER A 110 16.33 10.67 1.36
N PHE A 111 16.26 11.41 0.24
CA PHE A 111 17.23 12.43 -0.09
C PHE A 111 17.24 13.58 0.93
N ILE A 112 16.07 14.08 1.32
CA ILE A 112 15.97 15.16 2.33
C ILE A 112 16.57 14.70 3.67
N ILE A 113 16.24 13.48 4.12
CA ILE A 113 16.77 12.93 5.39
C ILE A 113 18.29 12.79 5.33
N SER A 114 18.86 12.47 4.17
CA SER A 114 20.31 12.32 4.01
C SER A 114 21.09 13.64 4.08
N LEU A 115 20.39 14.79 4.05
CA LEU A 115 21.01 16.12 4.19
C LEU A 115 21.21 16.55 5.65
N PHE A 116 20.61 15.82 6.60
CA PHE A 116 20.68 16.09 8.05
C PHE A 116 21.37 14.97 8.81
#